data_9f5d36a8bd77ce010b8a629ee35452c4
#
_entry.id   9f5d36a8bd77ce010b8a629ee35452c4
#
_cell.length_a   1.000
_cell.length_b   1.000
_cell.length_c   1.000
_cell.angle_alpha   90.00
_cell.angle_beta   90.00
_cell.angle_gamma   90.00
#
_symmetry.space_group_name_H-M   'P 1'
#
loop_
_entity.id
_entity.type
_entity.pdbx_description
1 polymer ?
#
loop_
_entity_poly.entity_id
_entity_poly.type
_entity_poly.pdbx_seq_one_letter_code
_entity_poly.pdbx_strand_id
1 'polypeptide(L)' 'MADYVLMAAESFEQHQDLEYTTIQLVQLGNEHPLRYIQKAIIIAEELGYSLEDIEKLALLAQVYQVPESTLEAP' A
#
# COMPACT_ATOMS: atom_id res chain seq x y z
N MET A 1 8.94 9.22 -0.27
CA MET A 1 8.30 8.08 0.37
C MET A 1 7.06 7.64 -0.41
N ALA A 2 6.17 8.56 -0.76
CA ALA A 2 4.97 8.19 -1.51
C ALA A 2 5.31 7.58 -2.87
N ASP A 3 6.32 8.10 -3.53
CA ASP A 3 6.74 7.56 -4.83
C ASP A 3 7.16 6.11 -4.73
N TYR A 4 7.89 5.78 -3.67
CA TYR A 4 8.36 4.42 -3.50
C TYR A 4 7.20 3.47 -3.23
N VAL A 5 6.26 3.89 -2.39
CA VAL A 5 5.09 3.05 -2.09
C VAL A 5 4.22 2.89 -3.32
N LEU A 6 4.08 3.97 -4.11
CA LEU A 6 3.31 3.88 -5.35
C LEU A 6 3.95 2.89 -6.32
N MET A 7 5.28 2.91 -6.40
CA MET A 7 5.99 1.97 -7.26
C MET A 7 5.73 0.54 -6.81
N ALA A 8 5.72 0.31 -5.50
CA ALA A 8 5.42 -1.01 -4.98
C ALA A 8 3.99 -1.43 -5.30
N ALA A 9 3.05 -0.48 -5.24
CA ALA A 9 1.67 -0.77 -5.58
C ALA A 9 1.52 -1.13 -7.05
N GLU A 10 2.22 -0.42 -7.92
CA GLU A 10 2.18 -0.72 -9.34
C GLU A 10 2.79 -2.08 -9.65
N SER A 11 3.87 -2.40 -8.96
CA SER A 11 4.51 -3.70 -9.12
C SER A 11 3.57 -4.82 -8.68
N PHE A 12 2.87 -4.61 -7.58
CA PHE A 12 1.91 -5.61 -7.11
C PHE A 12 0.76 -5.79 -8.10
N GLU A 13 0.31 -4.68 -8.69
CA GLU A 13 -0.76 -4.76 -9.66
C GLU A 13 -0.39 -5.64 -10.84
N GLN A 14 0.87 -5.52 -11.28
CA GLN A 14 1.33 -6.27 -12.44
C GLN A 14 1.65 -7.73 -12.11
N HIS A 15 2.24 -7.99 -10.96
CA HIS A 15 2.78 -9.31 -10.65
C HIS A 15 1.99 -10.07 -9.59
N GLN A 16 1.16 -9.39 -8.83
CA GLN A 16 0.34 -10.02 -7.78
C GLN A 16 1.19 -10.77 -6.76
N ASP A 17 2.41 -10.32 -6.53
CA ASP A 17 3.34 -10.96 -5.60
C ASP A 17 3.37 -10.16 -4.31
N LEU A 18 2.50 -10.53 -3.37
CA LEU A 18 2.38 -9.82 -2.11
C LEU A 18 3.64 -9.96 -1.27
N GLU A 19 4.29 -11.11 -1.33
CA GLU A 19 5.51 -11.35 -0.56
C GLU A 19 6.60 -10.38 -0.97
N TYR A 20 6.80 -10.23 -2.27
CA TYR A 20 7.82 -9.31 -2.77
C TYR A 20 7.48 -7.87 -2.41
N THR A 21 6.20 -7.52 -2.54
CA THR A 21 5.76 -6.18 -2.20
C THR A 21 5.98 -5.88 -0.72
N THR A 22 5.70 -6.86 0.13
CA THR A 22 5.92 -6.70 1.56
C THR A 22 7.41 -6.46 1.85
N ILE A 23 8.29 -7.20 1.19
CA ILE A 23 9.72 -7.01 1.36
C ILE A 23 10.13 -5.59 0.98
N GLN A 24 9.58 -5.09 -0.11
CA GLN A 24 9.87 -3.72 -0.53
C GLN A 24 9.44 -2.70 0.53
N LEU A 25 8.26 -2.89 1.09
CA LEU A 25 7.71 -1.92 2.03
C LEU A 25 8.43 -1.95 3.38
N VAL A 26 8.84 -3.13 3.85
CA VAL A 26 9.52 -3.19 5.14
C VAL A 26 10.90 -2.56 5.10
N GLN A 27 11.43 -2.32 3.92
CA GLN A 27 12.71 -1.62 3.81
C GLN A 27 12.60 -0.16 4.19
N LEU A 28 11.39 0.38 4.25
CA LEU A 28 11.17 1.76 4.64
C LEU A 28 11.37 1.98 6.13
N GLY A 29 11.27 0.93 6.93
CA GLY A 29 11.45 1.05 8.36
C GLY A 29 10.87 -0.16 9.08
N ASN A 30 10.58 0.02 10.37
CA ASN A 30 10.15 -1.08 11.22
C ASN A 30 8.64 -1.19 11.39
N GLU A 31 7.88 -0.38 10.69
CA GLU A 31 6.43 -0.39 10.86
C GLU A 31 5.79 -1.43 9.95
N HIS A 32 4.55 -1.77 10.29
CA HIS A 32 3.75 -2.67 9.46
C HIS A 32 3.58 -2.05 8.06
N PRO A 33 3.63 -2.87 7.00
CA PRO A 33 3.50 -2.32 5.64
C PRO A 33 2.26 -1.45 5.43
N LEU A 34 1.15 -1.80 6.06
CA LEU A 34 -0.07 -1.01 5.92
C LEU A 34 0.13 0.43 6.36
N ARG A 35 0.94 0.65 7.39
CA ARG A 35 1.19 2.01 7.88
C ARG A 35 1.87 2.87 6.83
N TYR A 36 2.83 2.30 6.10
CA TYR A 36 3.50 3.05 5.04
C TYR A 36 2.54 3.38 3.92
N ILE A 37 1.64 2.46 3.60
CA ILE A 37 0.66 2.71 2.55
C ILE A 37 -0.29 3.83 2.96
N GLN A 38 -0.75 3.81 4.21
CA GLN A 38 -1.63 4.86 4.70
C GLN A 38 -0.96 6.22 4.69
N LYS A 39 0.29 6.28 5.11
CA LYS A 39 1.04 7.53 5.07
C LYS A 39 1.22 8.01 3.63
N ALA A 40 1.46 7.08 2.71
CA ALA A 40 1.64 7.44 1.32
C ALA A 40 0.38 8.02 0.72
N ILE A 41 -0.78 7.49 1.11
CA ILE A 41 -2.05 8.01 0.61
C ILE A 41 -2.23 9.46 1.06
N ILE A 42 -1.95 9.74 2.32
CA ILE A 42 -2.09 11.09 2.84
C ILE A 42 -1.15 12.04 2.10
N ILE A 43 0.09 11.63 1.93
CA ILE A 43 1.08 12.46 1.24
C ILE A 43 0.68 12.68 -0.21
N ALA A 44 0.19 11.62 -0.86
CA ALA A 44 -0.21 11.73 -2.26
C ALA A 44 -1.37 12.70 -2.43
N GLU A 45 -2.31 12.69 -1.50
CA GLU A 45 -3.41 13.64 -1.56
C GLU A 45 -2.93 15.06 -1.39
N GLU A 46 -1.99 15.27 -0.48
CA GLU A 46 -1.45 16.61 -0.23
C GLU A 46 -0.64 17.12 -1.41
N LEU A 47 0.04 16.23 -2.10
CA LEU A 47 0.88 16.62 -3.24
C LEU A 47 0.10 16.69 -4.54
N GLY A 48 -1.16 16.30 -4.53
CA GLY A 48 -1.98 16.39 -5.74
C GLY A 48 -1.78 15.26 -6.73
N TYR A 49 -1.45 14.08 -6.25
CA TYR A 49 -1.34 12.92 -7.13
C TYR A 49 -2.68 12.65 -7.80
N SER A 50 -2.64 12.02 -8.97
CA SER A 50 -3.84 11.70 -9.70
C SER A 50 -4.72 10.73 -8.91
N LEU A 51 -6.02 10.77 -9.21
CA LEU A 51 -6.95 9.84 -8.56
C LEU A 51 -6.57 8.40 -8.85
N GLU A 52 -6.08 8.14 -10.05
CA GLU A 52 -5.63 6.81 -10.44
C GLU A 52 -4.54 6.30 -9.52
N ASP A 53 -3.56 7.15 -9.23
CA ASP A 53 -2.46 6.77 -8.37
C ASP A 53 -2.94 6.51 -6.94
N ILE A 54 -3.83 7.35 -6.46
CA ILE A 54 -4.36 7.19 -5.11
C ILE A 54 -5.16 5.90 -5.02
N GLU A 55 -5.89 5.56 -6.07
CA GLU A 55 -6.65 4.31 -6.09
C GLU A 55 -5.74 3.09 -6.03
N LYS A 56 -4.60 3.15 -6.69
CA LYS A 56 -3.64 2.04 -6.62
C LYS A 56 -3.16 1.84 -5.20
N LEU A 57 -2.86 2.92 -4.51
CA LEU A 57 -2.44 2.84 -3.13
C LEU A 57 -3.55 2.28 -2.24
N ALA A 58 -4.77 2.72 -2.48
CA ALA A 58 -5.90 2.25 -1.69
C ALA A 58 -6.16 0.75 -1.90
N LEU A 59 -6.02 0.29 -3.12
CA LEU A 59 -6.20 -1.13 -3.40
C LEU A 59 -5.14 -1.96 -2.70
N LEU A 60 -3.91 -1.49 -2.69
CA LEU A 60 -2.85 -2.19 -1.99
C LEU A 60 -3.13 -2.22 -0.49
N ALA A 61 -3.64 -1.12 0.05
CA ALA A 61 -3.99 -1.08 1.47
C ALA A 61 -5.06 -2.13 1.79
N GLN A 62 -6.02 -2.30 0.91
CA GLN A 62 -7.08 -3.28 1.13
C GLN A 62 -6.54 -4.70 1.22
N VAL A 63 -5.51 -5.00 0.44
CA VAL A 63 -4.92 -6.34 0.45
C VAL A 63 -4.41 -6.69 1.84
N TYR A 64 -3.87 -5.71 2.55
CA TYR A 64 -3.36 -5.94 3.88
C TYR A 64 -4.45 -5.89 4.96
N GLN A 65 -5.60 -5.35 4.64
CA GLN A 65 -6.70 -5.21 5.62
C GLN A 65 -7.70 -6.36 5.57
N VAL A 66 -7.92 -6.90 4.38
CA VAL A 66 -8.99 -7.88 4.20
C VAL A 66 -8.93 -9.07 5.16
N PRO A 67 -7.77 -9.71 5.35
CA PRO A 67 -7.73 -10.86 6.25
C PRO A 67 -8.17 -10.51 7.66
N GLU A 68 -7.77 -9.35 8.15
CA GLU A 68 -8.13 -8.94 9.50
C GLU A 68 -9.62 -8.70 9.63
N SER A 69 -10.19 -8.05 8.64
CA SER A 69 -11.63 -7.79 8.65
C SER A 69 -12.42 -9.08 8.67
N THR A 70 -11.96 -10.06 7.90
CA THR A 70 -12.63 -11.35 7.85
C THR A 70 -12.59 -12.06 9.18
N LEU A 71 -11.46 -11.99 9.86
CA LEU A 71 -11.30 -12.67 11.14
C LEU A 71 -12.16 -12.04 12.22
N GLU A 72 -12.40 -10.75 12.12
CA GLU A 72 -13.15 -10.05 13.14
C GLU A 72 -14.65 -10.11 12.95
N ALA A 73 -15.10 -10.75 11.92
CA ALA A 73 -16.51 -10.82 11.60
C ALA A 73 -17.13 -12.15 12.05
N PRO A 74 -16.96 -12.58 13.26
CA PRO A 74 -17.57 -13.83 13.73
C PRO A 74 -19.05 -13.69 13.95
#